data_37eafa0e02a1161d61d81abd23f5d768
#
_entry.id   37eafa0e02a1161d61d81abd23f5d768
#
_cell.length_a   1.000
_cell.length_b   1.000
_cell.length_c   1.000
_cell.angle_alpha   90.00
_cell.angle_beta   90.00
_cell.angle_gamma   90.00
#
_symmetry.space_group_name_H-M   'P 1'
#
loop_
_entity.id
_entity.type
_entity.pdbx_description
1 polymer ?
#
loop_
_entity_poly.entity_id
_entity_poly.type
_entity_poly.pdbx_seq_one_letter_code
_entity_poly.pdbx_strand_id
1 'polypeptide(L)'
;MNDSTYKSKLYTVIREAYKYDERIEKYLKFRVQYIKKALKSKGASYNTQTRTIQMLLNGENYEDLLLSVLIHEATHHVQYMMEGKTNHSSNFRAIQKKLLFKAMDLKYINAFKLRAYYKYLSSYTEAGKVLGMIEEYVKGKEQDCFFTGYIIPYNANEIAKLKAAGYRYCKQGRVGLSNIWYKFSNIREKSLYKSNDCIILMD
;
A
#
# COMPACT_ATOMS: atom_id res chain seq x y z
N MET A 1 -2.71 10.01 -17.10
CA MET A 1 -3.49 9.56 -15.95
C MET A 1 -4.37 10.68 -15.46
N ASN A 2 -5.63 10.43 -15.11
CA ASN A 2 -6.62 11.48 -14.91
C ASN A 2 -6.57 11.97 -13.45
N ASP A 3 -6.30 13.26 -13.22
CA ASP A 3 -6.19 13.92 -11.90
C ASP A 3 -7.37 13.63 -10.96
N SER A 4 -8.55 13.39 -11.54
CA SER A 4 -9.77 13.07 -10.79
C SER A 4 -9.69 11.72 -10.05
N THR A 5 -8.89 10.77 -10.54
CA THR A 5 -8.82 9.40 -9.99
C THR A 5 -8.18 9.35 -8.59
N TYR A 6 -7.05 10.03 -8.38
CA TYR A 6 -6.40 10.04 -7.06
C TYR A 6 -7.21 10.77 -6.01
N LYS A 7 -7.81 11.91 -6.40
CA LYS A 7 -8.69 12.66 -5.52
C LYS A 7 -9.87 11.79 -5.09
N SER A 8 -10.53 11.11 -6.03
CA SER A 8 -11.65 10.20 -5.76
C SER A 8 -11.25 9.06 -4.81
N LYS A 9 -10.11 8.40 -5.07
CA LYS A 9 -9.58 7.35 -4.18
C LYS A 9 -9.35 7.90 -2.77
N LEU A 10 -8.74 9.08 -2.64
CA LEU A 10 -8.45 9.69 -1.34
C LEU A 10 -9.72 10.04 -0.57
N TYR A 11 -10.74 10.60 -1.25
CA TYR A 11 -12.05 10.85 -0.63
C TYR A 11 -12.70 9.57 -0.13
N THR A 12 -12.66 8.49 -0.91
CA THR A 12 -13.19 7.18 -0.50
C THR A 12 -12.46 6.64 0.71
N VAL A 13 -11.11 6.73 0.72
CA VAL A 13 -10.30 6.28 1.87
C VAL A 13 -10.70 7.02 3.15
N ILE A 14 -10.80 8.35 3.10
CA ILE A 14 -11.19 9.15 4.27
C ILE A 14 -12.62 8.82 4.71
N ARG A 15 -13.56 8.73 3.78
CA ARG A 15 -14.95 8.39 4.07
C ARG A 15 -15.07 7.03 4.74
N GLU A 16 -14.42 6.02 4.22
CA GLU A 16 -14.47 4.67 4.79
C GLU A 16 -13.72 4.55 6.13
N ALA A 17 -12.63 5.31 6.31
CA ALA A 17 -11.89 5.33 7.57
C ALA A 17 -12.68 6.02 8.71
N TYR A 18 -13.52 6.99 8.38
CA TYR A 18 -14.24 7.84 9.34
C TYR A 18 -15.77 7.79 9.17
N LYS A 19 -16.33 6.74 8.58
CA LYS A 19 -17.76 6.61 8.24
C LYS A 19 -18.73 6.82 9.41
N TYR A 20 -18.27 6.63 10.65
CA TYR A 20 -19.07 6.81 11.86
C TYR A 20 -18.68 8.09 12.64
N ASP A 21 -17.80 8.94 12.11
CA ASP A 21 -17.43 10.21 12.73
C ASP A 21 -18.35 11.33 12.21
N GLU A 22 -19.04 12.01 13.10
CA GLU A 22 -19.96 13.11 12.77
C GLU A 22 -19.26 14.26 12.01
N ARG A 23 -17.95 14.36 12.16
CA ARG A 23 -17.12 15.38 11.50
C ARG A 23 -16.67 14.99 10.09
N ILE A 24 -17.12 13.86 9.56
CA ILE A 24 -16.65 13.32 8.26
C ILE A 24 -16.70 14.36 7.14
N GLU A 25 -17.76 15.16 7.09
CA GLU A 25 -17.92 16.20 6.07
C GLU A 25 -16.84 17.30 6.17
N LYS A 26 -16.28 17.57 7.36
CA LYS A 26 -15.16 18.49 7.54
C LYS A 26 -13.88 17.89 6.98
N TYR A 27 -13.66 16.58 7.15
CA TYR A 27 -12.46 15.86 6.65
C TYR A 27 -12.44 15.76 5.13
N LEU A 28 -13.58 15.92 4.46
CA LEU A 28 -13.70 15.92 3.01
C LEU A 28 -13.58 17.30 2.37
N LYS A 29 -13.48 18.39 3.17
CA LYS A 29 -13.41 19.79 2.68
C LYS A 29 -11.98 20.23 2.40
N PHE A 30 -11.31 19.61 1.42
CA PHE A 30 -9.99 20.03 0.92
C PHE A 30 -9.94 20.02 -0.60
N ARG A 31 -8.89 20.65 -1.15
CA ARG A 31 -8.58 20.64 -2.58
C ARG A 31 -7.30 19.85 -2.83
N VAL A 32 -7.21 19.21 -3.99
CA VAL A 32 -5.94 18.61 -4.49
C VAL A 32 -5.53 19.39 -5.73
N GLN A 33 -4.33 19.91 -5.71
CA GLN A 33 -3.74 20.68 -6.82
C GLN A 33 -2.48 19.98 -7.29
N TYR A 34 -2.44 19.62 -8.54
CA TYR A 34 -1.27 19.02 -9.16
C TYR A 34 -0.39 20.12 -9.74
N ILE A 35 0.90 20.05 -9.47
CA ILE A 35 1.88 21.01 -9.91
C ILE A 35 2.93 20.35 -10.80
N LYS A 36 3.39 21.08 -11.81
CA LYS A 36 4.38 20.60 -12.79
C LYS A 36 5.83 20.91 -12.39
N LYS A 37 6.03 21.84 -11.46
CA LYS A 37 7.38 22.22 -11.00
C LYS A 37 7.58 21.77 -9.57
N ALA A 38 8.75 21.19 -9.28
CA ALA A 38 9.11 20.79 -7.92
C ALA A 38 9.06 21.98 -6.96
N LEU A 39 8.42 21.78 -5.82
CA LEU A 39 8.47 22.70 -4.68
C LEU A 39 9.81 22.47 -3.97
N LYS A 40 10.84 23.25 -4.35
CA LYS A 40 12.21 23.20 -3.78
C LYS A 40 12.67 21.82 -3.31
N SER A 41 12.30 21.14 -2.41
CA SER A 41 12.71 19.80 -1.98
C SER A 41 11.54 18.87 -1.61
N LYS A 42 10.29 19.26 -1.92
CA LYS A 42 9.10 18.50 -1.49
C LYS A 42 8.31 18.00 -2.67
N GLY A 43 7.99 16.72 -2.67
CA GLY A 43 7.10 16.11 -3.65
C GLY A 43 5.62 16.46 -3.44
N ALA A 44 5.23 16.82 -2.20
CA ALA A 44 3.88 17.26 -1.82
C ALA A 44 3.91 18.18 -0.60
N SER A 45 2.81 18.90 -0.36
CA SER A 45 2.61 19.71 0.85
C SER A 45 1.12 19.98 1.09
N TYR A 46 0.75 20.15 2.35
CA TYR A 46 -0.57 20.61 2.75
C TYR A 46 -0.52 22.07 3.25
N ASN A 47 -1.44 22.91 2.73
CA ASN A 47 -1.62 24.28 3.18
C ASN A 47 -2.87 24.36 4.06
N THR A 48 -2.70 24.71 5.33
CA THR A 48 -3.79 24.78 6.31
C THR A 48 -4.77 25.92 6.06
N GLN A 49 -4.30 27.06 5.55
CA GLN A 49 -5.13 28.25 5.30
C GLN A 49 -6.10 28.02 4.13
N THR A 50 -5.60 27.46 3.03
CA THR A 50 -6.38 27.20 1.82
C THR A 50 -6.99 25.79 1.80
N ARG A 51 -6.61 24.92 2.75
CA ARG A 51 -6.97 23.50 2.81
C ARG A 51 -6.65 22.79 1.49
N THR A 52 -5.47 23.07 0.94
CA THR A 52 -5.04 22.54 -0.35
C THR A 52 -3.87 21.63 -0.18
N ILE A 53 -3.98 20.41 -0.72
CA ILE A 53 -2.87 19.48 -0.91
C ILE A 53 -2.27 19.79 -2.28
N GLN A 54 -1.01 20.21 -2.30
CA GLN A 54 -0.23 20.38 -3.53
C GLN A 54 0.63 19.15 -3.75
N MET A 55 0.64 18.61 -4.94
CA MET A 55 1.40 17.41 -5.29
C MET A 55 2.10 17.56 -6.62
N LEU A 56 3.37 17.18 -6.66
CA LEU A 56 4.15 17.09 -7.89
C LEU A 56 3.84 15.75 -8.59
N LEU A 57 3.32 15.83 -9.82
CA LEU A 57 3.24 14.67 -10.69
C LEU A 57 4.55 14.55 -11.49
N ASN A 58 5.44 13.70 -11.01
CA ASN A 58 6.54 13.21 -11.83
C ASN A 58 6.01 12.03 -12.65
N GLY A 59 6.23 12.04 -13.95
CA GLY A 59 5.66 11.10 -14.92
C GLY A 59 6.03 9.61 -14.76
N GLU A 60 6.43 9.16 -13.60
CA GLU A 60 6.81 7.79 -13.30
C GLU A 60 5.67 7.01 -12.63
N ASN A 61 5.55 5.75 -13.01
CA ASN A 61 4.45 4.81 -12.72
C ASN A 61 4.41 4.29 -11.27
N TYR A 62 4.53 5.16 -10.28
CA TYR A 62 4.52 4.75 -8.86
C TYR A 62 3.19 5.11 -8.18
N GLU A 63 2.06 4.60 -8.70
CA GLU A 63 0.72 4.90 -8.17
C GLU A 63 0.59 4.68 -6.68
N ASP A 64 1.09 3.54 -6.17
CA ASP A 64 1.03 3.20 -4.76
C ASP A 64 1.80 4.22 -3.90
N LEU A 65 2.98 4.66 -4.36
CA LEU A 65 3.79 5.67 -3.69
C LEU A 65 3.09 7.04 -3.72
N LEU A 66 2.60 7.46 -4.88
CA LEU A 66 1.90 8.73 -5.03
C LEU A 66 0.66 8.80 -4.12
N LEU A 67 -0.14 7.74 -4.06
CA LEU A 67 -1.29 7.69 -3.17
C LEU A 67 -0.88 7.69 -1.70
N SER A 68 0.22 7.02 -1.32
CA SER A 68 0.73 7.05 0.05
C SER A 68 1.21 8.44 0.47
N VAL A 69 1.82 9.21 -0.44
CA VAL A 69 2.20 10.61 -0.21
C VAL A 69 0.96 11.49 -0.07
N LEU A 70 -0.05 11.32 -0.92
CA LEU A 70 -1.33 12.02 -0.77
C LEU A 70 -2.03 11.73 0.56
N ILE A 71 -1.97 10.47 1.03
CA ILE A 71 -2.47 10.07 2.34
C ILE A 71 -1.72 10.81 3.46
N HIS A 72 -0.39 10.97 3.34
CA HIS A 72 0.39 11.75 4.31
C HIS A 72 -0.11 13.20 4.39
N GLU A 73 -0.28 13.87 3.26
CA GLU A 73 -0.78 15.24 3.22
C GLU A 73 -2.26 15.36 3.68
N ALA A 74 -3.09 14.36 3.34
CA ALA A 74 -4.46 14.29 3.84
C ALA A 74 -4.51 14.05 5.37
N THR A 75 -3.52 13.38 5.93
CA THR A 75 -3.38 13.23 7.38
C THR A 75 -3.19 14.57 8.07
N HIS A 76 -2.38 15.47 7.49
CA HIS A 76 -2.26 16.83 7.98
C HIS A 76 -3.61 17.56 7.96
N HIS A 77 -4.40 17.38 6.90
CA HIS A 77 -5.73 17.98 6.82
C HIS A 77 -6.67 17.42 7.90
N VAL A 78 -6.76 16.11 8.04
CA VAL A 78 -7.66 15.48 9.02
C VAL A 78 -7.26 15.89 10.44
N GLN A 79 -5.96 15.85 10.78
CA GLN A 79 -5.48 16.31 12.08
C GLN A 79 -5.82 17.79 12.32
N TYR A 80 -5.61 18.65 11.33
CA TYR A 80 -5.96 20.06 11.44
C TYR A 80 -7.46 20.28 11.69
N MET A 81 -8.33 19.49 11.04
CA MET A 81 -9.77 19.55 11.30
C MET A 81 -10.17 19.03 12.67
N MET A 82 -9.39 18.12 13.27
CA MET A 82 -9.61 17.59 14.62
C MET A 82 -9.09 18.51 15.72
N GLU A 83 -7.91 19.10 15.53
CA GLU A 83 -7.11 19.71 16.60
C GLU A 83 -6.84 21.21 16.40
N GLY A 84 -7.17 21.78 15.24
CA GLY A 84 -6.83 23.15 14.88
C GLY A 84 -5.34 23.40 14.59
N LYS A 85 -4.53 22.35 14.68
CA LYS A 85 -3.08 22.34 14.40
C LYS A 85 -2.69 21.04 13.73
N THR A 86 -1.53 21.01 13.07
CA THR A 86 -0.99 19.79 12.48
C THR A 86 0.54 19.74 12.64
N ASN A 87 1.02 18.55 12.99
CA ASN A 87 2.44 18.23 13.14
C ASN A 87 2.61 16.70 13.06
N HIS A 88 3.83 16.19 13.03
CA HIS A 88 4.11 14.75 12.99
C HIS A 88 4.07 14.07 14.37
N SER A 89 3.06 14.41 15.19
CA SER A 89 2.84 13.84 16.54
C SER A 89 2.41 12.37 16.49
N SER A 90 2.25 11.77 17.67
CA SER A 90 1.68 10.42 17.79
C SER A 90 0.27 10.33 17.21
N ASN A 91 -0.57 11.37 17.41
CA ASN A 91 -1.90 11.40 16.84
C ASN A 91 -1.88 11.51 15.30
N PHE A 92 -0.98 12.31 14.73
CA PHE A 92 -0.73 12.30 13.28
C PHE A 92 -0.43 10.88 12.79
N ARG A 93 0.45 10.15 13.49
CA ARG A 93 0.81 8.78 13.10
C ARG A 93 -0.37 7.81 13.20
N ALA A 94 -1.21 7.96 14.22
CA ALA A 94 -2.43 7.15 14.34
C ALA A 94 -3.41 7.41 13.19
N ILE A 95 -3.62 8.66 12.80
CA ILE A 95 -4.45 9.04 11.66
C ILE A 95 -3.85 8.50 10.35
N GLN A 96 -2.53 8.71 10.13
CA GLN A 96 -1.84 8.23 8.94
C GLN A 96 -1.95 6.72 8.78
N LYS A 97 -1.69 5.97 9.84
CA LYS A 97 -1.83 4.52 9.87
C LYS A 97 -3.25 4.09 9.52
N LYS A 98 -4.26 4.72 10.12
CA LYS A 98 -5.68 4.42 9.86
C LYS A 98 -6.04 4.63 8.38
N LEU A 99 -5.63 5.74 7.78
CA LEU A 99 -5.88 6.03 6.37
C LEU A 99 -5.11 5.09 5.45
N LEU A 100 -3.83 4.83 5.75
CA LEU A 100 -2.98 3.95 4.95
C LEU A 100 -3.51 2.51 4.94
N PHE A 101 -3.88 1.98 6.12
CA PHE A 101 -4.47 0.65 6.24
C PHE A 101 -5.78 0.55 5.48
N LYS A 102 -6.64 1.58 5.56
CA LYS A 102 -7.88 1.62 4.80
C LYS A 102 -7.64 1.62 3.28
N ALA A 103 -6.64 2.35 2.79
CA ALA A 103 -6.29 2.34 1.37
C ALA A 103 -5.80 0.97 0.89
N MET A 104 -5.07 0.25 1.75
CA MET A 104 -4.64 -1.14 1.47
C MET A 104 -5.83 -2.10 1.50
N ASP A 105 -6.75 -2.00 2.46
CA ASP A 105 -7.96 -2.82 2.53
C ASP A 105 -8.86 -2.62 1.31
N LEU A 106 -8.98 -1.39 0.81
CA LEU A 106 -9.69 -1.04 -0.43
C LEU A 106 -8.93 -1.44 -1.71
N LYS A 107 -7.74 -2.03 -1.58
CA LYS A 107 -6.87 -2.43 -2.70
C LYS A 107 -6.46 -1.26 -3.61
N TYR A 108 -6.52 -0.04 -3.10
CA TYR A 108 -6.01 1.15 -3.81
C TYR A 108 -4.50 1.26 -3.73
N ILE A 109 -3.89 0.65 -2.72
CA ILE A 109 -2.45 0.49 -2.52
C ILE A 109 -2.13 -1.00 -2.38
N ASN A 110 -1.14 -1.45 -3.12
CA ASN A 110 -0.56 -2.76 -2.92
C ASN A 110 0.53 -2.68 -1.85
N ALA A 111 0.26 -3.26 -0.66
CA ALA A 111 1.15 -3.19 0.48
C ALA A 111 2.56 -3.76 0.19
N PHE A 112 2.65 -4.86 -0.57
CA PHE A 112 3.94 -5.48 -0.89
C PHE A 112 4.78 -4.62 -1.85
N LYS A 113 4.15 -3.99 -2.86
CA LYS A 113 4.82 -3.04 -3.73
C LYS A 113 5.28 -1.82 -2.95
N LEU A 114 4.40 -1.25 -2.13
CA LEU A 114 4.71 -0.08 -1.33
C LEU A 114 5.83 -0.37 -0.33
N ARG A 115 5.83 -1.55 0.33
CA ARG A 115 6.92 -2.02 1.19
C ARG A 115 8.26 -2.00 0.47
N ALA A 116 8.32 -2.50 -0.77
CA ALA A 116 9.56 -2.51 -1.56
C ALA A 116 10.10 -1.10 -1.81
N TYR A 117 9.22 -0.13 -2.13
CA TYR A 117 9.62 1.27 -2.30
C TYR A 117 10.15 1.89 -1.00
N TYR A 118 9.43 1.71 0.10
CA TYR A 118 9.82 2.30 1.38
C TYR A 118 11.07 1.65 1.97
N LYS A 119 11.36 0.38 1.70
CA LYS A 119 12.65 -0.25 2.03
C LYS A 119 13.82 0.44 1.35
N TYR A 120 13.68 0.81 0.09
CA TYR A 120 14.70 1.57 -0.62
C TYR A 120 14.88 2.99 -0.05
N LEU A 121 13.81 3.60 0.45
CA LEU A 121 13.81 4.95 1.01
C LEU A 121 14.04 4.98 2.54
N SER A 122 14.26 3.85 3.19
CA SER A 122 14.26 3.71 4.66
C SER A 122 15.38 4.46 5.38
N SER A 123 16.41 4.94 4.65
CA SER A 123 17.43 5.87 5.19
C SER A 123 16.84 7.22 5.65
N TYR A 124 15.66 7.59 5.18
CA TYR A 124 14.97 8.81 5.61
C TYR A 124 14.02 8.50 6.77
N THR A 125 14.10 9.29 7.85
CA THR A 125 13.34 9.06 9.11
C THR A 125 11.82 8.91 8.88
N GLU A 126 11.23 9.73 8.03
CA GLU A 126 9.79 9.64 7.74
C GLU A 126 9.43 8.39 6.94
N ALA A 127 10.25 8.01 5.96
CA ALA A 127 10.06 6.79 5.19
C ALA A 127 10.17 5.54 6.08
N GLY A 128 11.10 5.52 7.04
CA GLY A 128 11.23 4.44 8.01
C GLY A 128 9.98 4.26 8.87
N LYS A 129 9.34 5.35 9.30
CA LYS A 129 8.07 5.28 10.05
C LYS A 129 6.92 4.71 9.22
N VAL A 130 6.81 5.13 7.97
CA VAL A 130 5.79 4.59 7.05
C VAL A 130 6.06 3.11 6.75
N LEU A 131 7.32 2.73 6.55
CA LEU A 131 7.71 1.33 6.39
C LEU A 131 7.26 0.48 7.58
N GLY A 132 7.48 0.95 8.80
CA GLY A 132 7.01 0.25 10.01
C GLY A 132 5.50 0.02 10.02
N MET A 133 4.69 1.01 9.59
CA MET A 133 3.23 0.84 9.45
C MET A 133 2.88 -0.21 8.40
N ILE A 134 3.57 -0.20 7.24
CA ILE A 134 3.34 -1.16 6.17
C ILE A 134 3.70 -2.58 6.63
N GLU A 135 4.80 -2.74 7.35
CA GLU A 135 5.24 -4.03 7.89
C GLU A 135 4.26 -4.57 8.93
N GLU A 136 3.73 -3.71 9.79
CA GLU A 136 2.67 -4.08 10.72
C GLU A 136 1.40 -4.56 9.99
N TYR A 137 0.97 -3.83 8.93
CA TYR A 137 -0.17 -4.24 8.13
C TYR A 137 0.06 -5.60 7.45
N VAL A 138 1.22 -5.77 6.82
CA VAL A 138 1.58 -7.02 6.13
C VAL A 138 1.64 -8.17 7.11
N LYS A 139 2.30 -8.00 8.28
CA LYS A 139 2.36 -9.01 9.34
C LYS A 139 0.96 -9.41 9.85
N GLY A 140 0.05 -8.45 10.03
CA GLY A 140 -1.33 -8.74 10.41
C GLY A 140 -2.09 -9.54 9.35
N LYS A 141 -1.75 -9.35 8.07
CA LYS A 141 -2.35 -10.12 6.95
C LYS A 141 -1.64 -11.45 6.70
N GLU A 142 -0.32 -11.54 6.98
CA GLU A 142 0.44 -12.80 6.91
C GLU A 142 -0.07 -13.81 7.95
N GLN A 143 -0.60 -13.35 9.08
CA GLN A 143 -1.28 -14.24 10.03
C GLN A 143 -2.55 -14.89 9.44
N ASP A 144 -3.15 -14.27 8.43
CA ASP A 144 -4.33 -14.77 7.70
C ASP A 144 -3.97 -15.31 6.30
N CYS A 145 -2.70 -15.34 5.91
CA CYS A 145 -2.25 -15.77 4.59
C CYS A 145 -1.22 -16.88 4.69
N PHE A 146 -1.54 -18.02 4.11
CA PHE A 146 -0.59 -19.11 3.90
C PHE A 146 0.14 -18.90 2.58
N PHE A 147 1.46 -18.99 2.62
CA PHE A 147 2.28 -19.05 1.43
C PHE A 147 2.42 -20.51 1.01
N THR A 148 2.08 -20.81 -0.23
CA THR A 148 2.34 -22.11 -0.83
C THR A 148 3.21 -21.91 -2.06
N GLY A 149 4.36 -22.57 -2.12
CA GLY A 149 5.29 -22.50 -3.22
C GLY A 149 5.69 -23.88 -3.74
N TYR A 150 5.85 -23.99 -5.06
CA TYR A 150 6.30 -25.20 -5.74
C TYR A 150 7.48 -24.90 -6.65
N ILE A 151 8.52 -25.74 -6.56
CA ILE A 151 9.59 -25.80 -7.54
C ILE A 151 9.33 -27.06 -8.37
N ILE A 152 8.91 -26.88 -9.61
CA ILE A 152 8.60 -28.00 -10.51
C ILE A 152 9.52 -27.98 -11.73
N PRO A 153 9.89 -29.14 -12.28
CA PRO A 153 10.52 -29.21 -13.59
C PRO A 153 9.62 -28.60 -14.66
N TYR A 154 10.20 -28.08 -15.74
CA TYR A 154 9.42 -27.51 -16.83
C TYR A 154 8.55 -28.61 -17.46
N ASN A 155 7.25 -28.50 -17.26
CA ASN A 155 6.23 -29.35 -17.85
C ASN A 155 4.99 -28.50 -18.17
N ALA A 156 4.60 -28.42 -19.44
CA ALA A 156 3.52 -27.56 -19.89
C ALA A 156 2.18 -27.87 -19.20
N ASN A 157 1.88 -29.15 -18.96
CA ASN A 157 0.65 -29.57 -18.31
C ASN A 157 0.62 -29.18 -16.83
N GLU A 158 1.72 -29.30 -16.11
CA GLU A 158 1.84 -28.88 -14.71
C GLU A 158 1.81 -27.36 -14.57
N ILE A 159 2.42 -26.64 -15.51
CA ILE A 159 2.33 -25.18 -15.58
C ILE A 159 0.88 -24.73 -15.79
N ALA A 160 0.14 -25.37 -16.70
CA ALA A 160 -1.27 -25.08 -16.94
C ALA A 160 -2.13 -25.34 -15.68
N LYS A 161 -1.87 -26.43 -14.97
CA LYS A 161 -2.53 -26.80 -13.72
C LYS A 161 -2.27 -25.75 -12.61
N LEU A 162 -1.02 -25.31 -12.43
CA LEU A 162 -0.70 -24.26 -11.45
C LEU A 162 -1.32 -22.92 -11.81
N LYS A 163 -1.30 -22.53 -13.08
CA LYS A 163 -1.97 -21.30 -13.55
C LYS A 163 -3.47 -21.34 -13.29
N ALA A 164 -4.12 -22.46 -13.61
CA ALA A 164 -5.55 -22.66 -13.36
C ALA A 164 -5.90 -22.59 -11.87
N ALA A 165 -5.02 -23.07 -11.00
CA ALA A 165 -5.14 -22.98 -9.55
C ALA A 165 -4.77 -21.58 -8.97
N GLY A 166 -4.40 -20.60 -9.82
CA GLY A 166 -4.10 -19.23 -9.43
C GLY A 166 -2.68 -18.97 -8.94
N TYR A 167 -1.76 -19.91 -9.18
CA TYR A 167 -0.34 -19.72 -8.87
C TYR A 167 0.34 -18.79 -9.87
N ARG A 168 1.32 -18.03 -9.38
CA ARG A 168 2.13 -17.09 -10.17
C ARG A 168 3.58 -17.54 -10.17
N TYR A 169 4.22 -17.39 -11.31
CA TYR A 169 5.64 -17.71 -11.45
C TYR A 169 6.54 -16.52 -11.09
N CYS A 170 7.57 -16.77 -10.30
CA CYS A 170 8.61 -15.81 -9.98
C CYS A 170 9.97 -16.32 -10.45
N LYS A 171 10.56 -15.64 -11.44
CA LYS A 171 11.87 -15.99 -11.99
C LYS A 171 13.02 -15.50 -11.10
N GLN A 172 12.85 -14.37 -10.43
CA GLN A 172 13.84 -13.76 -9.53
C GLN A 172 13.22 -13.50 -8.17
N GLY A 173 13.88 -14.01 -7.14
CA GLY A 173 13.38 -14.11 -5.78
C GLY A 173 12.88 -12.84 -5.13
N ARG A 174 11.57 -12.66 -5.15
CA ARG A 174 10.91 -11.69 -4.25
C ARG A 174 10.82 -12.18 -2.80
N VAL A 175 11.15 -13.45 -2.56
CA VAL A 175 11.07 -14.13 -1.24
C VAL A 175 12.36 -14.89 -0.98
N GLY A 176 13.49 -14.50 -1.58
CA GLY A 176 14.76 -15.25 -1.47
C GLY A 176 14.83 -16.52 -2.31
N LEU A 177 13.77 -16.87 -3.04
CA LEU A 177 13.66 -18.07 -3.85
C LEU A 177 13.51 -17.71 -5.33
N SER A 178 14.27 -18.37 -6.19
CA SER A 178 14.17 -18.22 -7.65
C SER A 178 13.45 -19.41 -8.28
N ASN A 179 12.83 -19.17 -9.43
CA ASN A 179 12.15 -20.23 -10.22
C ASN A 179 11.01 -20.94 -9.47
N ILE A 180 10.22 -20.20 -8.72
CA ILE A 180 9.13 -20.74 -7.91
C ILE A 180 7.76 -20.36 -8.46
N TRP A 181 6.81 -21.29 -8.42
CA TRP A 181 5.38 -21.04 -8.53
C TRP A 181 4.81 -20.83 -7.14
N TYR A 182 4.15 -19.70 -6.87
CA TYR A 182 3.68 -19.36 -5.54
C TYR A 182 2.25 -18.80 -5.55
N LYS A 183 1.56 -18.97 -4.44
CA LYS A 183 0.25 -18.41 -4.16
C LYS A 183 0.17 -18.02 -2.69
N PHE A 184 -0.48 -16.88 -2.42
CA PHE A 184 -0.92 -16.51 -1.08
C PHE A 184 -2.41 -16.80 -0.98
N SER A 185 -2.83 -17.46 0.08
CA SER A 185 -4.22 -17.82 0.36
C SER A 185 -4.55 -17.52 1.81
N ASN A 186 -5.78 -17.11 2.09
CA ASN A 186 -6.31 -16.96 3.45
C ASN A 186 -6.77 -18.30 4.06
N ILE A 187 -6.69 -19.38 3.29
CA ILE A 187 -7.02 -20.75 3.70
C ILE A 187 -5.80 -21.61 3.42
N ARG A 188 -5.41 -22.45 4.39
CA ARG A 188 -4.36 -23.44 4.17
C ARG A 188 -4.82 -24.41 3.07
N GLU A 189 -4.25 -24.26 1.88
CA GLU A 189 -4.62 -25.10 0.73
C GLU A 189 -4.04 -26.51 0.88
N LYS A 190 -4.79 -27.50 0.44
CA LYS A 190 -4.24 -28.85 0.28
C LYS A 190 -3.19 -28.82 -0.80
N SER A 191 -2.05 -29.46 -0.54
CA SER A 191 -0.99 -29.59 -1.54
C SER A 191 -1.55 -30.16 -2.86
N LEU A 192 -1.20 -29.52 -3.97
CA LEU A 192 -1.53 -30.02 -5.32
C LEU A 192 -0.65 -31.20 -5.72
N TYR A 193 0.43 -31.41 -5.01
CA TYR A 193 1.44 -32.41 -5.31
C TYR A 193 1.75 -33.26 -4.08
N LYS A 194 2.10 -34.53 -4.30
CA LYS A 194 2.73 -35.36 -3.27
C LYS A 194 4.17 -34.88 -3.05
N SER A 195 4.68 -35.03 -1.84
CA SER A 195 5.99 -34.51 -1.42
C SER A 195 7.18 -34.96 -2.27
N ASN A 196 7.04 -36.03 -3.05
CA ASN A 196 8.10 -36.57 -3.93
C ASN A 196 8.15 -35.91 -5.32
N ASP A 197 7.11 -35.13 -5.70
CA ASP A 197 6.99 -34.59 -7.06
C ASP A 197 7.49 -33.13 -7.15
N CYS A 198 7.65 -32.45 -6.01
CA CYS A 198 8.11 -31.08 -5.95
C CYS A 198 8.58 -30.69 -4.54
N ILE A 199 9.39 -29.65 -4.43
CA ILE A 199 9.71 -29.03 -3.14
C ILE A 199 8.54 -28.12 -2.77
N ILE A 200 7.88 -28.41 -1.66
CA ILE A 200 6.81 -27.62 -1.10
C ILE A 200 7.42 -26.71 -0.03
N LEU A 201 7.25 -25.41 -0.21
CA LEU A 201 7.62 -24.41 0.78
C LEU A 201 6.32 -23.92 1.40
N MET A 202 6.12 -24.23 2.66
CA MET A 202 4.97 -23.76 3.45
C MET A 202 5.49 -22.98 4.65
N ASP A 203 5.03 -21.76 4.82
CA ASP A 203 5.10 -20.98 6.06
C ASP A 203 3.72 -20.86 6.68
#